data_33687d9d16e7fbc7e3694bcc4fa8c635
#
_entry.id   33687d9d16e7fbc7e3694bcc4fa8c635
#
_cell.length_a   1.000
_cell.length_b   1.000
_cell.length_c   1.000
_cell.angle_alpha   90.00
_cell.angle_beta   90.00
_cell.angle_gamma   90.00
#
_symmetry.space_group_name_H-M   'P 1'
#
loop_
_entity.id
_entity.type
_entity.pdbx_description
1 polymer ?
#
loop_
_entity_poly.entity_id
_entity_poly.type
_entity_poly.pdbx_seq_one_letter_code
_entity_poly.pdbx_strand_id
1 'polypeptide(L)'
;MIKYILLLFFSIFLLSGCGDELSTSTTDDSANITKSLLTGTWTAKCSDNTTAKTSSKTVLVFSASGNNLTSTTTNYSNESCVTQSFVFTKKLNTLELGSKTKTSQNQIINEFTAVVTDIILEPKTSYVSTSLYSTSFCGLTSWSSGTATSVAGQTCGSITYNAVNDIHSDIIQINSEKTFIRLGNITNAASTGYPKTLYTEEYYK
;
A
#
# COMPACT_ATOMS: atom_id res chain seq x y z
N MET A 1 -14.91 -29.43 -8.66
CA MET A 1 -15.62 -28.30 -8.06
C MET A 1 -14.63 -27.28 -7.50
N ILE A 2 -13.74 -26.70 -8.34
CA ILE A 2 -12.67 -25.77 -7.90
C ILE A 2 -12.58 -24.57 -8.88
N LYS A 3 -13.70 -24.11 -9.41
CA LYS A 3 -13.73 -23.06 -10.44
C LYS A 3 -14.22 -21.69 -9.95
N TYR A 4 -14.40 -21.46 -8.66
CA TYR A 4 -15.08 -20.25 -8.15
C TYR A 4 -14.29 -19.39 -7.13
N ILE A 5 -12.98 -19.60 -6.95
CA ILE A 5 -12.20 -18.85 -5.93
C ILE A 5 -11.45 -17.62 -6.48
N LEU A 6 -11.43 -17.40 -7.80
CA LEU A 6 -10.61 -16.34 -8.40
C LEU A 6 -11.37 -15.09 -8.88
N LEU A 7 -12.65 -14.90 -8.54
CA LEU A 7 -13.48 -13.83 -9.12
C LEU A 7 -14.13 -12.88 -8.12
N LEU A 8 -13.58 -12.68 -6.92
CA LEU A 8 -14.23 -11.90 -5.85
C LEU A 8 -13.42 -10.71 -5.34
N PHE A 9 -12.70 -10.00 -6.20
CA PHE A 9 -12.00 -8.76 -5.80
C PHE A 9 -12.51 -7.51 -6.52
N PHE A 10 -13.78 -7.48 -6.93
CA PHE A 10 -14.38 -6.24 -7.44
C PHE A 10 -15.82 -6.10 -6.93
N SER A 11 -15.98 -5.61 -5.70
CA SER A 11 -17.26 -5.14 -5.21
C SER A 11 -17.18 -3.66 -4.89
N ILE A 12 -17.73 -2.87 -5.78
CA ILE A 12 -17.99 -1.44 -5.66
C ILE A 12 -19.04 -1.25 -4.56
N PHE A 13 -18.68 -0.56 -3.48
CA PHE A 13 -19.65 -0.06 -2.50
C PHE A 13 -20.14 1.32 -2.93
N LEU A 14 -21.35 1.38 -3.49
CA LEU A 14 -22.17 2.58 -3.50
C LEU A 14 -23.02 2.57 -2.23
N LEU A 15 -22.66 3.38 -1.26
CA LEU A 15 -23.56 3.76 -0.16
C LEU A 15 -23.72 5.28 -0.18
N SER A 16 -24.85 5.71 -0.74
CA SER A 16 -25.39 7.05 -0.58
C SER A 16 -25.92 7.20 0.86
N GLY A 17 -25.20 7.96 1.66
CA GLY A 17 -25.63 8.45 2.96
C GLY A 17 -25.71 9.96 2.92
N CYS A 18 -26.95 10.51 2.84
CA CYS A 18 -27.24 11.92 3.03
C CYS A 18 -27.17 12.20 4.54
N GLY A 19 -26.36 13.16 4.97
CA GLY A 19 -26.25 13.56 6.38
C GLY A 19 -25.45 14.84 6.51
N ASP A 20 -26.15 15.90 6.84
CA ASP A 20 -25.82 17.22 7.38
C ASP A 20 -24.42 17.79 7.17
N GLU A 21 -24.42 18.89 6.39
CA GLU A 21 -23.34 19.86 6.32
C GLU A 21 -23.13 20.53 7.69
N LEU A 22 -22.19 20.01 8.49
CA LEU A 22 -21.53 20.84 9.48
C LEU A 22 -20.27 21.39 8.81
N SER A 23 -20.39 22.56 8.19
CA SER A 23 -19.27 23.36 7.67
C SER A 23 -18.40 23.81 8.84
N THR A 24 -17.55 22.93 9.32
CA THR A 24 -16.34 23.32 10.03
C THR A 24 -15.28 23.61 8.98
N SER A 25 -15.00 24.88 8.76
CA SER A 25 -13.79 25.31 8.06
C SER A 25 -12.58 24.85 8.88
N THR A 26 -12.19 23.61 8.72
CA THR A 26 -10.88 23.13 9.16
C THR A 26 -9.89 23.75 8.17
N THR A 27 -9.20 24.79 8.62
CA THR A 27 -7.92 25.17 8.01
C THR A 27 -7.09 23.92 7.95
N ASP A 28 -6.90 23.38 6.74
CA ASP A 28 -6.15 22.14 6.51
C ASP A 28 -4.66 22.48 6.65
N ASP A 29 -4.22 22.61 7.90
CA ASP A 29 -2.83 22.82 8.29
C ASP A 29 -2.05 21.50 8.17
N SER A 30 -2.00 20.95 6.95
CA SER A 30 -1.05 19.88 6.69
C SER A 30 0.36 20.43 6.89
N ALA A 31 1.11 19.83 7.82
CA ALA A 31 2.47 20.24 8.09
C ALA A 31 3.34 20.14 6.83
N ASN A 32 4.32 21.02 6.67
CA ASN A 32 5.33 20.82 5.63
C ASN A 32 6.08 19.51 5.90
N ILE A 33 5.98 18.59 4.92
CA ILE A 33 6.64 17.29 5.03
C ILE A 33 8.13 17.47 4.74
N THR A 34 8.96 16.92 5.61
CA THR A 34 10.40 16.81 5.42
C THR A 34 10.83 15.36 5.56
N LYS A 35 11.93 14.98 4.94
CA LYS A 35 12.47 13.61 5.07
C LYS A 35 12.71 13.22 6.53
N SER A 36 13.19 14.16 7.37
CA SER A 36 13.41 13.92 8.80
C SER A 36 12.12 13.67 9.57
N LEU A 37 11.02 14.31 9.17
CA LEU A 37 9.72 14.11 9.79
C LEU A 37 9.16 12.72 9.50
N LEU A 38 9.41 12.20 8.29
CA LEU A 38 9.00 10.86 7.88
C LEU A 38 9.82 9.75 8.54
N THR A 39 11.09 10.00 8.89
CA THR A 39 12.00 8.99 9.45
C THR A 39 11.38 8.18 10.57
N GLY A 40 11.56 6.86 10.53
CA GLY A 40 11.07 5.90 11.51
C GLY A 40 10.02 4.95 10.96
N THR A 41 9.31 4.30 11.88
CA THR A 41 8.31 3.28 11.55
C THR A 41 6.91 3.84 11.73
N TRP A 42 6.09 3.65 10.71
CA TRP A 42 4.69 4.03 10.68
C TRP A 42 3.84 2.79 10.44
N THR A 43 2.84 2.55 11.27
CA THR A 43 2.09 1.30 11.29
C THR A 43 0.59 1.56 11.11
N ALA A 44 -0.02 0.90 10.13
CA ALA A 44 -1.48 0.88 9.98
C ALA A 44 -2.12 0.00 11.04
N LYS A 45 -3.38 0.29 11.37
CA LYS A 45 -4.22 -0.65 12.13
C LYS A 45 -4.48 -1.90 11.31
N CYS A 46 -4.86 -2.99 11.98
CA CYS A 46 -5.37 -4.18 11.29
C CYS A 46 -6.64 -3.81 10.52
N SER A 47 -6.66 -4.13 9.24
CA SER A 47 -7.80 -3.91 8.35
C SER A 47 -8.46 -5.25 8.04
N ASP A 48 -9.67 -5.46 8.54
CA ASP A 48 -10.42 -6.69 8.35
C ASP A 48 -11.27 -6.65 7.08
N ASN A 49 -11.20 -7.73 6.30
CA ASN A 49 -12.14 -8.01 5.21
C ASN A 49 -13.16 -9.04 5.71
N THR A 50 -14.28 -8.55 6.22
CA THR A 50 -15.32 -9.39 6.82
C THR A 50 -15.99 -10.33 5.80
N THR A 51 -16.00 -9.98 4.52
CA THR A 51 -16.55 -10.83 3.46
C THR A 51 -15.62 -12.00 3.16
N ALA A 52 -14.32 -11.75 2.99
CA ALA A 52 -13.33 -12.78 2.69
C ALA A 52 -12.82 -13.51 3.95
N LYS A 53 -13.19 -13.04 5.15
CA LYS A 53 -12.68 -13.55 6.45
C LYS A 53 -11.15 -13.48 6.55
N THR A 54 -10.57 -12.43 5.99
CA THR A 54 -9.12 -12.17 5.97
C THR A 54 -8.83 -10.80 6.57
N SER A 55 -7.58 -10.52 6.84
CA SER A 55 -7.15 -9.18 7.25
C SER A 55 -5.78 -8.83 6.69
N SER A 56 -5.42 -7.56 6.79
CA SER A 56 -4.10 -7.08 6.42
C SER A 56 -3.60 -6.00 7.37
N LYS A 57 -2.28 -5.87 7.45
CA LYS A 57 -1.62 -4.82 8.20
C LYS A 57 -0.37 -4.37 7.46
N THR A 58 -0.24 -3.05 7.27
CA THR A 58 0.91 -2.47 6.58
C THR A 58 1.81 -1.72 7.57
N VAL A 59 3.11 -1.90 7.39
CA VAL A 59 4.17 -1.17 8.10
C VAL A 59 5.04 -0.45 7.07
N LEU A 60 5.27 0.83 7.28
CA LEU A 60 6.15 1.67 6.50
C LEU A 60 7.39 2.00 7.33
N VAL A 61 8.57 1.78 6.79
CA VAL A 61 9.84 2.15 7.44
C VAL A 61 10.60 3.11 6.55
N PHE A 62 10.71 4.36 7.00
CA PHE A 62 11.60 5.34 6.39
C PHE A 62 12.96 5.30 7.07
N SER A 63 14.02 5.17 6.29
CA SER A 63 15.40 5.14 6.80
C SER A 63 15.76 6.41 7.58
N ALA A 64 16.83 6.36 8.36
CA ALA A 64 17.31 7.52 9.15
C ALA A 64 17.62 8.75 8.27
N SER A 65 18.05 8.56 7.02
CA SER A 65 18.24 9.65 6.05
C SER A 65 16.93 10.12 5.39
N GLY A 66 15.82 9.38 5.54
CA GLY A 66 14.57 9.61 4.82
C GLY A 66 14.64 9.31 3.31
N ASN A 67 15.75 8.71 2.83
CA ASN A 67 15.93 8.43 1.40
C ASN A 67 15.38 7.07 0.97
N ASN A 68 15.14 6.15 1.90
CA ASN A 68 14.62 4.82 1.60
C ASN A 68 13.28 4.62 2.29
N LEU A 69 12.37 3.96 1.61
CA LEU A 69 11.09 3.52 2.14
C LEU A 69 10.94 2.02 1.91
N THR A 70 10.68 1.28 2.98
CA THR A 70 10.23 -0.10 2.90
C THR A 70 8.77 -0.16 3.34
N SER A 71 7.90 -0.63 2.47
CA SER A 71 6.49 -0.90 2.76
C SER A 71 6.29 -2.41 2.86
N THR A 72 5.84 -2.90 4.01
CA THR A 72 5.60 -4.31 4.26
C THR A 72 4.13 -4.51 4.61
N THR A 73 3.37 -5.18 3.74
CA THR A 73 1.99 -5.57 3.99
C THR A 73 1.95 -7.05 4.32
N THR A 74 1.55 -7.37 5.54
CA THR A 74 1.27 -8.74 5.97
C THR A 74 -0.21 -9.03 5.78
N ASN A 75 -0.50 -10.08 5.03
CA ASN A 75 -1.85 -10.59 4.83
C ASN A 75 -2.09 -11.80 5.73
N TYR A 76 -3.29 -11.92 6.25
CA TYR A 76 -3.67 -12.94 7.21
C TYR A 76 -4.86 -13.74 6.68
N SER A 77 -4.88 -15.03 6.98
CA SER A 77 -5.96 -15.95 6.59
C SER A 77 -7.18 -15.90 7.53
N ASN A 78 -7.18 -14.96 8.46
CA ASN A 78 -8.26 -14.74 9.43
C ASN A 78 -8.42 -13.25 9.71
N GLU A 79 -9.52 -12.87 10.33
CA GLU A 79 -9.75 -11.52 10.86
C GLU A 79 -8.80 -11.25 12.05
N SER A 80 -8.61 -9.96 12.39
CA SER A 80 -7.81 -9.48 13.54
C SER A 80 -6.29 -9.72 13.45
N CYS A 81 -5.73 -9.92 12.26
CA CYS A 81 -4.29 -9.98 12.00
C CYS A 81 -3.52 -11.01 12.86
N VAL A 82 -4.01 -12.24 12.95
CA VAL A 82 -3.40 -13.28 13.79
C VAL A 82 -2.58 -14.28 12.99
N THR A 83 -3.18 -14.95 11.99
CA THR A 83 -2.52 -16.03 11.24
C THR A 83 -2.00 -15.54 9.90
N GLN A 84 -0.70 -15.35 9.79
CA GLN A 84 -0.06 -14.87 8.56
C GLN A 84 -0.26 -15.85 7.40
N SER A 85 -0.63 -15.31 6.25
CA SER A 85 -0.82 -16.02 4.98
C SER A 85 0.37 -15.77 4.06
N PHE A 86 0.61 -14.51 3.72
CA PHE A 86 1.77 -14.09 2.94
C PHE A 86 2.17 -12.65 3.31
N VAL A 87 3.42 -12.31 3.00
CA VAL A 87 3.97 -10.95 3.17
C VAL A 87 4.36 -10.39 1.82
N PHE A 88 3.95 -9.17 1.57
CA PHE A 88 4.32 -8.40 0.39
C PHE A 88 5.19 -7.22 0.84
N THR A 89 6.40 -7.12 0.29
CA THR A 89 7.35 -6.04 0.63
C THR A 89 7.76 -5.28 -0.63
N LYS A 90 7.55 -3.96 -0.62
CA LYS A 90 8.09 -3.04 -1.63
C LYS A 90 9.25 -2.28 -1.01
N LYS A 91 10.40 -2.27 -1.68
CA LYS A 91 11.58 -1.51 -1.29
C LYS A 91 11.85 -0.41 -2.29
N LEU A 92 11.98 0.80 -1.79
CA LEU A 92 12.22 2.01 -2.56
C LEU A 92 13.46 2.71 -2.02
N ASN A 93 14.26 3.30 -2.90
CA ASN A 93 15.36 4.19 -2.53
C ASN A 93 15.25 5.54 -3.26
N THR A 94 16.20 6.41 -2.98
CA THR A 94 16.27 7.73 -3.64
C THR A 94 14.95 8.48 -3.58
N LEU A 95 14.29 8.45 -2.40
CA LEU A 95 13.02 9.14 -2.20
C LEU A 95 13.24 10.65 -2.30
N GLU A 96 12.51 11.29 -3.19
CA GLU A 96 12.52 12.73 -3.38
C GLU A 96 11.12 13.29 -3.14
N LEU A 97 11.03 14.27 -2.23
CA LEU A 97 9.79 15.01 -2.00
C LEU A 97 9.62 16.06 -3.08
N GLY A 98 8.50 16.01 -3.75
CA GLY A 98 8.11 16.94 -4.80
C GLY A 98 7.27 18.10 -4.27
N SER A 99 6.48 18.67 -5.16
CA SER A 99 5.68 19.85 -4.89
C SER A 99 4.56 19.57 -3.89
N LYS A 100 4.24 20.59 -3.09
CA LYS A 100 3.01 20.63 -2.30
C LYS A 100 1.86 20.98 -3.24
N THR A 101 0.82 20.16 -3.25
CA THR A 101 -0.34 20.31 -4.13
C THR A 101 -1.62 19.89 -3.42
N LYS A 102 -2.72 19.80 -4.15
CA LYS A 102 -4.01 19.35 -3.62
C LYS A 102 -4.53 18.15 -4.38
N THR A 103 -5.15 17.23 -3.66
CA THR A 103 -5.94 16.15 -4.25
C THR A 103 -7.22 16.69 -4.91
N SER A 104 -7.93 15.83 -5.64
CA SER A 104 -9.26 16.15 -6.17
C SER A 104 -10.30 16.47 -5.07
N GLN A 105 -10.02 16.09 -3.83
CA GLN A 105 -10.83 16.37 -2.65
C GLN A 105 -10.34 17.60 -1.84
N ASN A 106 -9.50 18.45 -2.45
CA ASN A 106 -8.87 19.63 -1.84
C ASN A 106 -7.95 19.35 -0.63
N GLN A 107 -7.55 18.11 -0.39
CA GLN A 107 -6.60 17.75 0.67
C GLN A 107 -5.20 18.18 0.26
N ILE A 108 -4.48 18.86 1.14
CA ILE A 108 -3.09 19.25 0.91
C ILE A 108 -2.18 18.03 1.07
N ILE A 109 -1.33 17.79 0.07
CA ILE A 109 -0.39 16.67 0.01
C ILE A 109 0.97 17.12 -0.51
N ASN A 110 2.00 16.30 -0.32
CA ASN A 110 3.22 16.38 -1.09
C ASN A 110 3.28 15.22 -2.10
N GLU A 111 3.67 15.51 -3.30
CA GLU A 111 4.10 14.50 -4.25
C GLU A 111 5.44 13.93 -3.79
N PHE A 112 5.73 12.68 -4.11
CA PHE A 112 7.07 12.13 -3.99
C PHE A 112 7.34 11.12 -5.09
N THR A 113 8.61 10.97 -5.42
CA THR A 113 9.12 9.92 -6.30
C THR A 113 10.16 9.09 -5.55
N ALA A 114 10.31 7.84 -5.95
CA ALA A 114 11.36 6.97 -5.46
C ALA A 114 11.69 5.92 -6.52
N VAL A 115 12.86 5.32 -6.43
CA VAL A 115 13.28 4.24 -7.34
C VAL A 115 12.98 2.89 -6.70
N VAL A 116 12.32 2.01 -7.45
CA VAL A 116 12.04 0.64 -7.01
C VAL A 116 13.34 -0.15 -6.96
N THR A 117 13.67 -0.71 -5.81
CA THR A 117 14.84 -1.59 -5.66
C THR A 117 14.45 -3.06 -5.61
N ASP A 118 13.26 -3.37 -5.11
CA ASP A 118 12.72 -4.72 -5.12
C ASP A 118 11.22 -4.71 -4.79
N ILE A 119 10.51 -5.74 -5.26
CA ILE A 119 9.16 -6.09 -4.86
C ILE A 119 9.16 -7.59 -4.56
N ILE A 120 8.86 -7.95 -3.32
CA ILE A 120 9.03 -9.29 -2.79
C ILE A 120 7.68 -9.84 -2.32
N LEU A 121 7.41 -11.10 -2.63
CA LEU A 121 6.33 -11.87 -2.06
C LEU A 121 6.89 -13.08 -1.32
N GLU A 122 6.44 -13.29 -0.07
CA GLU A 122 6.84 -14.39 0.78
C GLU A 122 5.60 -15.13 1.28
N PRO A 123 5.29 -16.35 0.79
CA PRO A 123 4.23 -17.18 1.35
C PRO A 123 4.63 -17.66 2.75
N LYS A 124 3.72 -17.53 3.72
CA LYS A 124 3.98 -17.92 5.12
C LYS A 124 3.52 -19.33 5.47
N THR A 125 2.73 -19.94 4.57
CA THR A 125 2.20 -21.30 4.77
C THR A 125 2.44 -22.17 3.53
N SER A 126 2.52 -23.49 3.73
CA SER A 126 2.61 -24.45 2.64
C SER A 126 1.37 -24.42 1.73
N TYR A 127 0.20 -24.15 2.29
CA TYR A 127 -1.03 -23.98 1.50
C TYR A 127 -0.91 -22.84 0.49
N VAL A 128 -0.42 -21.68 0.93
CA VAL A 128 -0.24 -20.52 0.03
C VAL A 128 0.84 -20.81 -1.02
N SER A 129 1.99 -21.36 -0.64
CA SER A 129 3.05 -21.69 -1.60
C SER A 129 2.60 -22.71 -2.65
N THR A 130 1.83 -23.72 -2.26
CA THR A 130 1.24 -24.69 -3.21
C THR A 130 0.23 -24.01 -4.14
N SER A 131 -0.60 -23.10 -3.65
CA SER A 131 -1.57 -22.36 -4.48
C SER A 131 -0.85 -21.47 -5.50
N LEU A 132 0.19 -20.73 -5.10
CA LEU A 132 1.00 -19.90 -6.00
C LEU A 132 1.71 -20.75 -7.07
N TYR A 133 2.26 -21.89 -6.67
CA TYR A 133 2.90 -22.85 -7.59
C TYR A 133 1.91 -23.40 -8.61
N SER A 134 0.74 -23.89 -8.17
CA SER A 134 -0.25 -24.54 -9.04
C SER A 134 -0.84 -23.60 -10.08
N THR A 135 -0.82 -22.29 -9.83
CA THR A 135 -1.30 -21.26 -10.75
C THR A 135 -0.18 -20.60 -11.56
N SER A 136 1.09 -21.04 -11.38
CA SER A 136 2.26 -20.35 -11.94
C SER A 136 2.20 -18.84 -11.69
N PHE A 137 1.86 -18.46 -10.45
CA PHE A 137 1.62 -17.07 -10.09
C PHE A 137 2.86 -16.22 -10.39
N CYS A 138 2.67 -15.04 -10.97
CA CYS A 138 3.74 -14.18 -11.50
C CYS A 138 4.62 -14.86 -12.57
N GLY A 139 4.15 -15.90 -13.26
CA GLY A 139 4.95 -16.68 -14.21
C GLY A 139 6.05 -17.53 -13.57
N LEU A 140 6.05 -17.63 -12.22
CA LEU A 140 7.06 -18.37 -11.48
C LEU A 140 6.60 -19.81 -11.20
N THR A 141 7.55 -20.75 -11.31
CA THR A 141 7.31 -22.19 -11.16
C THR A 141 7.87 -22.78 -9.88
N SER A 142 8.36 -21.93 -8.97
CA SER A 142 8.88 -22.36 -7.67
C SER A 142 8.45 -21.40 -6.57
N TRP A 143 7.71 -21.93 -5.60
CA TRP A 143 7.28 -21.22 -4.42
C TRP A 143 7.48 -22.08 -3.19
N SER A 144 8.11 -21.54 -2.15
CA SER A 144 8.36 -22.25 -0.89
C SER A 144 7.91 -21.40 0.29
N SER A 145 7.25 -22.02 1.26
CA SER A 145 6.83 -21.34 2.50
C SER A 145 8.04 -20.79 3.24
N GLY A 146 7.96 -19.54 3.67
CA GLY A 146 9.03 -18.81 4.35
C GLY A 146 10.16 -18.32 3.44
N THR A 147 10.03 -18.50 2.12
CA THR A 147 11.04 -18.03 1.15
C THR A 147 10.57 -16.78 0.46
N ALA A 148 11.34 -15.70 0.61
CA ALA A 148 11.12 -14.44 -0.06
C ALA A 148 11.52 -14.54 -1.54
N THR A 149 10.62 -14.19 -2.45
CA THR A 149 10.82 -14.27 -3.90
C THR A 149 10.54 -12.92 -4.53
N SER A 150 11.47 -12.42 -5.35
CA SER A 150 11.26 -11.16 -6.09
C SER A 150 10.21 -11.36 -7.19
N VAL A 151 9.27 -10.43 -7.24
CA VAL A 151 8.22 -10.34 -8.26
C VAL A 151 8.29 -8.98 -9.00
N ALA A 152 9.39 -8.24 -8.84
CA ALA A 152 9.59 -6.98 -9.54
C ALA A 152 9.59 -7.19 -11.06
N GLY A 153 8.82 -6.37 -11.79
CA GLY A 153 8.64 -6.47 -13.24
C GLY A 153 7.72 -7.61 -13.69
N GLN A 154 7.20 -8.44 -12.78
CA GLN A 154 6.34 -9.57 -13.15
C GLN A 154 4.87 -9.16 -13.20
N THR A 155 4.11 -9.87 -14.05
CA THR A 155 2.64 -9.79 -14.07
C THR A 155 2.07 -10.90 -13.19
N CYS A 156 1.40 -10.50 -12.12
CA CYS A 156 0.83 -11.38 -11.10
C CYS A 156 -0.69 -11.26 -11.12
N GLY A 157 -1.36 -12.21 -11.76
CA GLY A 157 -2.80 -12.09 -12.04
C GLY A 157 -3.09 -10.92 -12.97
N SER A 158 -3.86 -9.94 -12.52
CA SER A 158 -4.19 -8.71 -13.27
C SER A 158 -3.26 -7.54 -13.02
N ILE A 159 -2.25 -7.68 -12.16
CA ILE A 159 -1.37 -6.60 -11.72
C ILE A 159 0.03 -6.82 -12.31
N THR A 160 0.56 -5.83 -13.02
CA THR A 160 1.98 -5.79 -13.38
C THR A 160 2.71 -4.90 -12.39
N TYR A 161 3.69 -5.47 -11.70
CA TYR A 161 4.51 -4.72 -10.75
C TYR A 161 5.61 -3.95 -11.46
N ASN A 162 5.99 -2.80 -10.87
CA ASN A 162 7.16 -2.05 -11.34
C ASN A 162 8.41 -2.94 -11.36
N ALA A 163 9.25 -2.76 -12.38
CA ALA A 163 10.56 -3.39 -12.44
C ALA A 163 11.55 -2.71 -11.49
N VAL A 164 12.66 -3.38 -11.21
CA VAL A 164 13.80 -2.74 -10.52
C VAL A 164 14.30 -1.57 -11.38
N ASN A 165 14.59 -0.44 -10.74
CA ASN A 165 14.95 0.87 -11.30
C ASN A 165 13.79 1.67 -11.91
N ASP A 166 12.55 1.16 -11.91
CA ASP A 166 11.41 1.99 -12.28
C ASP A 166 11.18 3.11 -11.26
N ILE A 167 10.66 4.23 -11.75
CA ILE A 167 10.22 5.33 -10.89
C ILE A 167 8.84 5.01 -10.34
N HIS A 168 8.74 5.01 -9.02
CA HIS A 168 7.49 4.97 -8.28
C HIS A 168 7.08 6.40 -7.93
N SER A 169 5.91 6.83 -8.41
CA SER A 169 5.32 8.13 -8.10
C SER A 169 4.14 7.94 -7.16
N ASP A 170 4.09 8.71 -6.07
CA ASP A 170 3.00 8.63 -5.09
C ASP A 170 2.80 10.00 -4.41
N ILE A 171 1.77 10.10 -3.59
CA ILE A 171 1.48 11.28 -2.78
C ILE A 171 1.45 10.89 -1.31
N ILE A 172 1.80 11.84 -0.46
CA ILE A 172 1.82 11.65 0.98
C ILE A 172 1.20 12.85 1.68
N GLN A 173 0.38 12.57 2.66
CA GLN A 173 -0.16 13.55 3.60
C GLN A 173 0.35 13.23 5.01
N ILE A 174 0.63 14.27 5.79
CA ILE A 174 0.78 14.16 7.23
C ILE A 174 -0.26 15.08 7.88
N ASN A 175 -0.89 14.62 8.95
CA ASN A 175 -1.83 15.47 9.68
C ASN A 175 -1.10 16.61 10.43
N SER A 176 -1.83 17.66 10.81
CA SER A 176 -1.28 18.83 11.52
C SER A 176 -0.54 18.47 12.80
N GLU A 177 -1.01 17.47 13.52
CA GLU A 177 -0.43 16.97 14.76
C GLU A 177 0.79 16.07 14.54
N LYS A 178 1.10 15.70 13.30
CA LYS A 178 2.20 14.80 12.92
C LYS A 178 2.13 13.41 13.56
N THR A 179 0.91 12.94 13.83
CA THR A 179 0.66 11.65 14.50
C THR A 179 0.37 10.52 13.52
N PHE A 180 -0.10 10.82 12.32
CA PHE A 180 -0.29 9.83 11.26
C PHE A 180 0.04 10.40 9.86
N ILE A 181 0.31 9.48 8.94
CA ILE A 181 0.42 9.77 7.50
C ILE A 181 -0.61 8.96 6.72
N ARG A 182 -0.92 9.42 5.51
CA ARG A 182 -1.68 8.70 4.48
C ARG A 182 -0.90 8.69 3.18
N LEU A 183 -1.04 7.63 2.40
CA LEU A 183 -0.46 7.50 1.05
C LEU A 183 -1.54 7.61 -0.02
N GLY A 184 -1.12 7.79 -1.26
CA GLY A 184 -1.99 7.92 -2.40
C GLY A 184 -2.70 6.64 -2.79
N ASN A 185 -3.95 6.77 -3.25
CA ASN A 185 -4.68 5.67 -3.86
C ASN A 185 -4.23 5.48 -5.31
N ILE A 186 -3.32 4.53 -5.53
CA ILE A 186 -2.70 4.25 -6.83
C ILE A 186 -3.68 3.80 -7.92
N THR A 187 -4.92 3.42 -7.57
CA THR A 187 -5.93 2.99 -8.56
C THR A 187 -6.50 4.16 -9.38
N ASN A 188 -6.24 5.39 -8.99
CA ASN A 188 -6.72 6.61 -9.63
C ASN A 188 -5.61 7.60 -10.01
N ALA A 189 -4.47 7.09 -10.45
CA ALA A 189 -3.34 7.91 -10.85
C ALA A 189 -3.72 8.97 -11.92
N ALA A 190 -3.13 10.16 -11.79
CA ALA A 190 -3.21 11.21 -12.81
C ALA A 190 -2.37 10.85 -14.04
N SER A 191 -2.49 11.62 -15.12
CA SER A 191 -1.61 11.49 -16.30
C SER A 191 -0.12 11.70 -15.99
N THR A 192 0.19 12.37 -14.88
CA THR A 192 1.54 12.55 -14.33
C THR A 192 2.09 11.32 -13.63
N GLY A 193 1.29 10.25 -13.45
CA GLY A 193 1.63 9.07 -12.67
C GLY A 193 1.33 9.19 -11.17
N TYR A 194 0.98 10.37 -10.67
CA TYR A 194 0.62 10.57 -9.26
C TYR A 194 -0.85 10.21 -9.00
N PRO A 195 -1.16 9.59 -7.85
CA PRO A 195 -2.54 9.40 -7.39
C PRO A 195 -3.29 10.71 -7.25
N LYS A 196 -4.62 10.69 -7.48
CA LYS A 196 -5.50 11.87 -7.34
C LYS A 196 -6.17 11.97 -5.98
N THR A 197 -6.21 10.90 -5.24
CA THR A 197 -6.82 10.81 -3.90
C THR A 197 -5.92 10.05 -2.95
N LEU A 198 -6.15 10.21 -1.66
CA LEU A 198 -5.50 9.43 -0.62
C LEU A 198 -6.27 8.14 -0.32
N TYR A 199 -5.56 7.11 0.15
CA TYR A 199 -6.19 6.00 0.85
C TYR A 199 -6.79 6.51 2.18
N THR A 200 -7.82 5.83 2.65
CA THR A 200 -8.38 6.06 3.98
C THR A 200 -7.53 5.47 5.10
N GLU A 201 -6.60 4.57 4.74
CA GLU A 201 -5.70 3.94 5.70
C GLU A 201 -4.73 4.97 6.29
N GLU A 202 -4.62 4.97 7.61
CA GLU A 202 -3.74 5.85 8.39
C GLU A 202 -2.62 5.02 9.02
N TYR A 203 -1.39 5.54 8.88
CA TYR A 203 -0.21 4.93 9.46
C TYR A 203 0.27 5.79 10.62
N TYR A 204 0.37 5.20 11.79
CA TYR A 204 0.72 5.86 13.05
C TYR A 204 2.18 5.56 13.42
N LYS A 205 2.85 6.57 14.00
CA LYS A 205 4.25 6.47 14.44
C LYS A 205 4.36 5.87 15.84
#